data_8e91e1d2385608067ef7929b3a8b5a20
#
_entry.id   8e91e1d2385608067ef7929b3a8b5a20
#
_cell.length_a   1.000
_cell.length_b   1.000
_cell.length_c   1.000
_cell.angle_alpha   90.00
_cell.angle_beta   90.00
_cell.angle_gamma   90.00
#
_symmetry.space_group_name_H-M   'P 1'
#
loop_
_entity.id
_entity.type
_entity.pdbx_description
1 polymer ?
#
loop_
_entity_poly.entity_id
_entity_poly.type
_entity_poly.pdbx_seq_one_letter_code
_entity_poly.pdbx_strand_id
1 'polypeptide(L)'
;MEIKLNKGDQIQIPTGHKAVIKDGMITIEEEKIEFKDGDILSVTLSNGMVTSFIYKGTDEAGFYKFYIGINGFGGVVHPGKDSRWGHGTRTYATEEEKQYLFNKLKEQGLYWDATTKQLKKIIVRAKSGGRYLCINAFGIIHESHDFYDPIDNECYNSGNYYLPEDQDRAEKDAAEIRKVYERRFKI
;
A
#
# COMPACT_ATOMS: atom_id res chain seq x y z
N MET A 1 -17.16 -13.55 -41.25
CA MET A 1 -18.51 -13.01 -41.50
C MET A 1 -18.39 -11.48 -41.46
N GLU A 2 -18.58 -10.80 -42.59
CA GLU A 2 -18.53 -9.34 -42.63
C GLU A 2 -19.92 -8.80 -42.27
N ILE A 3 -19.96 -7.90 -41.29
CA ILE A 3 -21.16 -7.18 -40.90
C ILE A 3 -21.02 -5.77 -41.45
N LYS A 4 -21.88 -5.34 -42.36
CA LYS A 4 -21.96 -3.96 -42.82
C LYS A 4 -22.79 -3.14 -41.82
N LEU A 5 -22.18 -2.09 -41.26
CA LEU A 5 -22.87 -1.17 -40.38
C LEU A 5 -23.50 -0.03 -41.17
N ASN A 6 -24.75 0.31 -40.85
CA ASN A 6 -25.45 1.45 -41.39
C ASN A 6 -25.35 2.65 -40.40
N LYS A 7 -25.67 3.84 -40.90
CA LYS A 7 -25.70 5.02 -40.03
C LYS A 7 -26.75 4.83 -38.93
N GLY A 8 -26.30 4.79 -37.67
CA GLY A 8 -27.14 4.60 -36.49
C GLY A 8 -27.02 3.22 -35.84
N ASP A 9 -26.37 2.27 -36.47
CA ASP A 9 -26.09 0.96 -35.87
C ASP A 9 -25.14 1.14 -34.67
N GLN A 10 -25.40 0.38 -33.60
CA GLN A 10 -24.58 0.36 -32.38
C GLN A 10 -23.95 -1.00 -32.20
N ILE A 11 -22.66 -1.01 -31.87
CA ILE A 11 -21.94 -2.23 -31.48
C ILE A 11 -21.75 -2.18 -29.97
N GLN A 12 -22.26 -3.19 -29.27
CA GLN A 12 -21.92 -3.38 -27.87
C GLN A 12 -20.51 -3.99 -27.75
N ILE A 13 -19.60 -3.27 -27.11
CA ILE A 13 -18.25 -3.76 -26.83
C ILE A 13 -18.30 -4.45 -25.47
N PRO A 14 -17.96 -5.75 -25.38
CA PRO A 14 -17.91 -6.45 -24.10
C PRO A 14 -16.92 -5.78 -23.15
N THR A 15 -17.18 -5.88 -21.85
CA THR A 15 -16.25 -5.37 -20.81
C THR A 15 -14.87 -6.03 -20.99
N GLY A 16 -13.79 -5.25 -20.90
CA GLY A 16 -12.42 -5.73 -21.11
C GLY A 16 -12.03 -5.87 -22.59
N HIS A 17 -12.83 -5.34 -23.51
CA HIS A 17 -12.52 -5.31 -24.93
C HIS A 17 -12.56 -3.88 -25.47
N LYS A 18 -11.86 -3.61 -26.55
CA LYS A 18 -11.87 -2.36 -27.30
C LYS A 18 -12.14 -2.59 -28.77
N ALA A 19 -12.81 -1.63 -29.40
CA ALA A 19 -12.94 -1.62 -30.84
C ALA A 19 -11.72 -0.96 -31.49
N VAL A 20 -11.11 -1.65 -32.44
CA VAL A 20 -9.98 -1.14 -33.22
C VAL A 20 -10.38 -1.11 -34.69
N ILE A 21 -10.17 0.03 -35.35
CA ILE A 21 -10.42 0.16 -36.79
C ILE A 21 -9.11 -0.05 -37.51
N LYS A 22 -9.02 -1.12 -38.32
CA LYS A 22 -7.90 -1.41 -39.22
C LYS A 22 -8.42 -1.68 -40.61
N ASP A 23 -7.89 -1.02 -41.58
CA ASP A 23 -8.21 -1.21 -43.01
C ASP A 23 -9.74 -1.11 -43.32
N GLY A 24 -10.41 -0.20 -42.62
CA GLY A 24 -11.87 0.00 -42.77
C GLY A 24 -12.74 -1.07 -42.07
N MET A 25 -12.16 -1.99 -41.34
CA MET A 25 -12.84 -3.00 -40.55
C MET A 25 -12.78 -2.68 -39.08
N ILE A 26 -13.87 -2.96 -38.34
CA ILE A 26 -13.90 -2.89 -36.89
C ILE A 26 -13.60 -4.26 -36.32
N THR A 27 -12.52 -4.35 -35.55
CA THR A 27 -12.14 -5.55 -34.80
C THR A 27 -12.36 -5.31 -33.32
N ILE A 28 -13.01 -6.22 -32.62
CA ILE A 28 -13.10 -6.19 -31.16
C ILE A 28 -11.91 -7.01 -30.63
N GLU A 29 -10.98 -6.30 -29.99
CA GLU A 29 -9.78 -6.91 -29.41
C GLU A 29 -9.90 -6.88 -27.89
N GLU A 30 -9.34 -7.89 -27.23
CA GLU A 30 -9.21 -7.90 -25.77
C GLU A 30 -8.30 -6.74 -25.34
N GLU A 31 -8.77 -5.92 -24.42
CA GLU A 31 -7.99 -4.82 -23.89
C GLU A 31 -6.97 -5.37 -22.90
N LYS A 32 -5.69 -5.38 -23.29
CA LYS A 32 -4.61 -5.73 -22.35
C LYS A 32 -4.47 -4.59 -21.35
N ILE A 33 -5.00 -4.80 -20.17
CA ILE A 33 -4.81 -3.87 -19.05
C ILE A 33 -3.38 -4.07 -18.53
N GLU A 34 -2.52 -3.08 -18.72
CA GLU A 34 -1.18 -3.06 -18.15
C GLU A 34 -1.21 -2.36 -16.80
N PHE A 35 -1.05 -3.14 -15.74
CA PHE A 35 -0.97 -2.62 -14.38
C PHE A 35 0.43 -2.10 -14.08
N LYS A 36 0.51 -1.00 -13.35
CA LYS A 36 1.75 -0.36 -12.94
C LYS A 36 2.04 -0.61 -11.47
N ASP A 37 3.33 -0.62 -11.15
CA ASP A 37 3.80 -0.71 -9.77
C ASP A 37 3.20 0.40 -8.89
N GLY A 38 2.50 0.00 -7.84
CA GLY A 38 1.73 0.87 -6.94
C GLY A 38 0.24 0.96 -7.25
N ASP A 39 -0.24 0.40 -8.37
CA ASP A 39 -1.66 0.33 -8.66
C ASP A 39 -2.40 -0.51 -7.61
N ILE A 40 -3.63 -0.14 -7.32
CA ILE A 40 -4.48 -0.91 -6.42
C ILE A 40 -5.42 -1.74 -7.27
N LEU A 41 -5.30 -3.06 -7.14
CA LEU A 41 -6.03 -4.03 -7.91
C LEU A 41 -6.99 -4.82 -7.04
N SER A 42 -8.07 -5.29 -7.66
CA SER A 42 -9.00 -6.24 -7.09
C SER A 42 -9.04 -7.52 -7.91
N VAL A 43 -9.22 -8.63 -7.23
CA VAL A 43 -9.41 -9.96 -7.81
C VAL A 43 -10.71 -10.53 -7.29
N THR A 44 -11.61 -10.88 -8.19
CA THR A 44 -12.79 -11.66 -7.85
C THR A 44 -12.45 -13.13 -7.94
N LEU A 45 -12.53 -13.83 -6.83
CA LEU A 45 -12.30 -15.26 -6.74
C LEU A 45 -13.50 -16.06 -7.28
N SER A 46 -13.29 -17.34 -7.58
CA SER A 46 -14.35 -18.22 -8.12
C SER A 46 -15.57 -18.38 -7.22
N ASN A 47 -15.42 -18.12 -5.91
CA ASN A 47 -16.51 -18.12 -4.93
C ASN A 47 -17.21 -16.75 -4.77
N GLY A 48 -16.90 -15.78 -5.65
CA GLY A 48 -17.46 -14.42 -5.62
C GLY A 48 -16.81 -13.48 -4.59
N MET A 49 -15.86 -13.95 -3.78
CA MET A 49 -15.14 -13.07 -2.86
C MET A 49 -14.19 -12.14 -3.61
N VAL A 50 -14.14 -10.89 -3.17
CA VAL A 50 -13.23 -9.89 -3.70
C VAL A 50 -12.06 -9.71 -2.74
N THR A 51 -10.87 -9.67 -3.30
CA THR A 51 -9.62 -9.39 -2.59
C THR A 51 -8.95 -8.19 -3.24
N SER A 52 -8.39 -7.29 -2.46
CA SER A 52 -7.72 -6.09 -2.97
C SER A 52 -6.29 -6.02 -2.49
N PHE A 53 -5.39 -5.52 -3.33
CA PHE A 53 -3.97 -5.44 -3.00
C PHE A 53 -3.28 -4.32 -3.76
N ILE A 54 -2.14 -3.86 -3.23
CA ILE A 54 -1.26 -2.90 -3.89
C ILE A 54 -0.24 -3.68 -4.71
N TYR A 55 -0.34 -3.55 -6.01
CA TYR A 55 0.46 -4.28 -7.00
C TYR A 55 1.92 -3.84 -6.98
N LYS A 56 2.84 -4.79 -7.09
CA LYS A 56 4.28 -4.55 -7.15
C LYS A 56 4.92 -4.97 -8.46
N GLY A 57 4.27 -5.86 -9.20
CA GLY A 57 4.81 -6.43 -10.42
C GLY A 57 4.33 -7.86 -10.63
N THR A 58 4.86 -8.49 -11.67
CA THR A 58 4.61 -9.89 -12.00
C THR A 58 5.92 -10.66 -11.95
N ASP A 59 5.93 -11.88 -11.45
CA ASP A 59 7.10 -12.73 -11.48
C ASP A 59 7.25 -13.44 -12.85
N GLU A 60 8.36 -14.17 -13.02
CA GLU A 60 8.67 -14.90 -14.25
C GLU A 60 7.63 -15.98 -14.59
N ALA A 61 6.91 -16.47 -13.60
CA ALA A 61 5.83 -17.47 -13.78
C ALA A 61 4.45 -16.82 -14.00
N GLY A 62 4.37 -15.48 -14.07
CA GLY A 62 3.14 -14.74 -14.31
C GLY A 62 2.27 -14.49 -13.07
N PHE A 63 2.77 -14.78 -11.87
CA PHE A 63 2.05 -14.47 -10.62
C PHE A 63 2.29 -13.03 -10.18
N TYR A 64 1.24 -12.42 -9.62
CA TYR A 64 1.32 -11.05 -9.13
C TYR A 64 1.99 -10.98 -7.76
N LYS A 65 3.01 -10.13 -7.69
CA LYS A 65 3.62 -9.67 -6.44
C LYS A 65 2.87 -8.45 -5.93
N PHE A 66 2.84 -8.26 -4.63
CA PHE A 66 2.14 -7.14 -4.00
C PHE A 66 2.91 -6.62 -2.79
N TYR A 67 2.62 -5.39 -2.40
CA TYR A 67 3.16 -4.78 -1.18
C TYR A 67 2.35 -5.13 0.05
N ILE A 68 1.03 -5.13 -0.09
CA ILE A 68 0.05 -5.45 0.95
C ILE A 68 -1.27 -5.78 0.28
N GLY A 69 -2.09 -6.57 0.91
CA GLY A 69 -3.43 -6.89 0.41
C GLY A 69 -4.41 -7.22 1.53
N ILE A 70 -5.66 -7.39 1.15
CA ILE A 70 -6.72 -7.88 2.02
C ILE A 70 -7.28 -9.14 1.39
N ASN A 71 -7.38 -10.21 2.15
CA ASN A 71 -8.03 -11.43 1.70
C ASN A 71 -9.57 -11.28 1.71
N GLY A 72 -10.27 -12.20 1.07
CA GLY A 72 -11.73 -12.18 0.98
C GLY A 72 -12.48 -12.25 2.33
N PHE A 73 -11.78 -12.52 3.43
CA PHE A 73 -12.32 -12.49 4.79
C PHE A 73 -12.02 -11.17 5.53
N GLY A 74 -11.43 -10.19 4.87
CA GLY A 74 -11.07 -8.89 5.45
C GLY A 74 -9.79 -8.88 6.28
N GLY A 75 -9.01 -9.96 6.28
CA GLY A 75 -7.71 -10.01 6.94
C GLY A 75 -6.63 -9.35 6.09
N VAL A 76 -5.77 -8.53 6.71
CA VAL A 76 -4.61 -7.94 6.04
C VAL A 76 -3.56 -9.01 5.78
N VAL A 77 -3.09 -9.08 4.54
CA VAL A 77 -2.09 -10.05 4.07
C VAL A 77 -0.79 -9.32 3.76
N HIS A 78 0.24 -9.60 4.56
CA HIS A 78 1.60 -9.12 4.30
C HIS A 78 2.31 -10.01 3.27
N PRO A 79 3.17 -9.46 2.40
CA PRO A 79 3.92 -10.28 1.46
C PRO A 79 4.92 -11.18 2.21
N GLY A 80 4.82 -12.49 2.01
CA GLY A 80 5.81 -13.47 2.41
C GLY A 80 6.72 -13.85 1.24
N LYS A 81 7.72 -14.72 1.46
CA LYS A 81 8.63 -15.20 0.39
C LYS A 81 7.88 -15.82 -0.79
N ASP A 82 6.73 -16.44 -0.54
CA ASP A 82 5.90 -17.15 -1.52
C ASP A 82 4.52 -16.54 -1.69
N SER A 83 4.31 -15.28 -1.26
CA SER A 83 3.02 -14.61 -1.38
C SER A 83 2.76 -14.23 -2.83
N ARG A 84 1.95 -15.05 -3.48
CA ARG A 84 1.50 -14.90 -4.86
C ARG A 84 -0.02 -14.86 -4.87
N TRP A 85 -0.57 -13.86 -5.54
CA TRP A 85 -2.01 -13.84 -5.77
C TRP A 85 -2.30 -14.62 -7.04
N GLY A 86 -3.09 -15.67 -6.87
CA GLY A 86 -3.37 -16.64 -7.91
C GLY A 86 -4.41 -16.18 -8.94
N HIS A 87 -5.03 -17.16 -9.56
CA HIS A 87 -5.93 -17.00 -10.69
C HIS A 87 -7.25 -16.30 -10.33
N GLY A 88 -7.69 -15.37 -11.17
CA GLY A 88 -8.95 -14.65 -11.07
C GLY A 88 -8.98 -13.50 -12.07
N THR A 89 -10.18 -12.97 -12.35
CA THR A 89 -10.32 -11.76 -13.17
C THR A 89 -9.80 -10.58 -12.36
N ARG A 90 -8.87 -9.84 -12.94
CA ARG A 90 -8.18 -8.72 -12.30
C ARG A 90 -8.64 -7.43 -12.94
N THR A 91 -8.94 -6.47 -12.07
CA THR A 91 -9.37 -5.11 -12.48
C THR A 91 -8.70 -4.09 -11.59
N TYR A 92 -8.72 -2.83 -11.98
CA TYR A 92 -8.45 -1.78 -11.02
C TYR A 92 -9.50 -1.82 -9.91
N ALA A 93 -9.06 -1.64 -8.68
CA ALA A 93 -9.96 -1.56 -7.53
C ALA A 93 -10.88 -0.34 -7.67
N THR A 94 -12.15 -0.49 -7.32
CA THR A 94 -13.09 0.64 -7.18
C THR A 94 -12.67 1.54 -6.03
N GLU A 95 -13.23 2.74 -5.95
CA GLU A 95 -12.93 3.66 -4.85
C GLU A 95 -13.37 3.08 -3.49
N GLU A 96 -14.47 2.34 -3.44
CA GLU A 96 -14.95 1.64 -2.25
C GLU A 96 -13.96 0.55 -1.81
N GLU A 97 -13.44 -0.23 -2.74
CA GLU A 97 -12.45 -1.28 -2.46
C GLU A 97 -11.12 -0.70 -2.00
N LYS A 98 -10.66 0.39 -2.60
CA LYS A 98 -9.48 1.14 -2.16
C LYS A 98 -9.66 1.67 -0.74
N GLN A 99 -10.81 2.31 -0.48
CA GLN A 99 -11.12 2.84 0.84
C GLN A 99 -11.19 1.73 1.90
N TYR A 100 -11.76 0.59 1.54
CA TYR A 100 -11.80 -0.57 2.42
C TYR A 100 -10.39 -1.08 2.76
N LEU A 101 -9.50 -1.20 1.75
CA LEU A 101 -8.10 -1.55 1.95
C LEU A 101 -7.41 -0.58 2.93
N PHE A 102 -7.53 0.73 2.68
CA PHE A 102 -6.89 1.73 3.53
C PHE A 102 -7.45 1.78 4.95
N ASN A 103 -8.76 1.58 5.12
CA ASN A 103 -9.36 1.48 6.44
C ASN A 103 -8.81 0.29 7.22
N LYS A 104 -8.64 -0.87 6.56
CA LYS A 104 -8.04 -2.06 7.19
C LYS A 104 -6.58 -1.88 7.57
N LEU A 105 -5.81 -1.14 6.76
CA LEU A 105 -4.45 -0.74 7.13
C LEU A 105 -4.47 0.19 8.35
N LYS A 106 -5.35 1.18 8.35
CA LYS A 106 -5.51 2.13 9.46
C LYS A 106 -5.90 1.44 10.78
N GLU A 107 -6.78 0.43 10.73
CA GLU A 107 -7.12 -0.40 11.90
C GLU A 107 -5.87 -1.08 12.52
N GLN A 108 -4.84 -1.33 11.71
CA GLN A 108 -3.55 -1.88 12.17
C GLN A 108 -2.49 -0.80 12.45
N GLY A 109 -2.89 0.48 12.49
CA GLY A 109 -1.96 1.58 12.68
C GLY A 109 -0.98 1.78 11.52
N LEU A 110 -1.38 1.39 10.30
CA LEU A 110 -0.56 1.48 9.09
C LEU A 110 -1.19 2.41 8.05
N TYR A 111 -0.35 2.98 7.21
CA TYR A 111 -0.78 3.63 5.97
C TYR A 111 0.17 3.31 4.83
N TRP A 112 -0.32 3.44 3.61
CA TRP A 112 0.48 3.30 2.41
C TRP A 112 1.01 4.66 1.95
N ASP A 113 2.32 4.77 1.86
CA ASP A 113 2.97 5.91 1.23
C ASP A 113 3.27 5.60 -0.25
N ALA A 114 2.43 6.12 -1.13
CA ALA A 114 2.54 5.88 -2.57
C ALA A 114 3.81 6.50 -3.18
N THR A 115 4.38 7.54 -2.56
CA THR A 115 5.60 8.21 -3.04
C THR A 115 6.82 7.34 -2.81
N THR A 116 6.96 6.78 -1.61
CA THR A 116 8.08 5.91 -1.25
C THR A 116 7.80 4.43 -1.51
N LYS A 117 6.57 4.08 -1.87
CA LYS A 117 6.07 2.70 -2.06
C LYS A 117 6.34 1.82 -0.84
N GLN A 118 6.01 2.34 0.32
CA GLN A 118 6.24 1.67 1.60
C GLN A 118 5.00 1.73 2.50
N LEU A 119 4.83 0.67 3.28
CA LEU A 119 3.93 0.70 4.43
C LEU A 119 4.62 1.41 5.58
N LYS A 120 3.98 2.43 6.09
CA LYS A 120 4.45 3.20 7.24
C LYS A 120 3.46 3.09 8.39
N LYS A 121 3.96 3.17 9.61
CA LYS A 121 3.11 3.25 10.79
C LYS A 121 2.48 4.64 10.89
N ILE A 122 1.21 4.67 11.27
CA ILE A 122 0.55 5.91 11.66
C ILE A 122 1.13 6.31 13.01
N ILE A 123 1.81 7.43 13.03
CA ILE A 123 2.30 8.00 14.29
C ILE A 123 1.15 8.82 14.86
N VAL A 124 0.64 8.41 16.01
CA VAL A 124 -0.36 9.18 16.75
C VAL A 124 0.39 10.25 17.54
N ARG A 125 -0.05 11.50 17.42
CA ARG A 125 0.52 12.60 18.18
C ARG A 125 -0.21 12.77 19.52
N ALA A 126 0.54 13.01 20.57
CA ALA A 126 -0.04 13.34 21.87
C ALA A 126 -0.86 14.63 21.80
N LYS A 127 -1.83 14.79 22.70
CA LYS A 127 -2.51 16.07 22.88
C LYS A 127 -1.55 17.07 23.49
N SER A 128 -1.83 18.36 23.34
CA SER A 128 -1.02 19.41 23.97
C SER A 128 -0.83 19.16 25.46
N GLY A 129 0.42 19.18 25.92
CA GLY A 129 0.84 18.81 27.27
C GLY A 129 0.92 17.28 27.50
N GLY A 130 0.60 16.46 26.51
CA GLY A 130 0.74 15.00 26.60
C GLY A 130 2.20 14.57 26.48
N ARG A 131 2.54 13.44 27.13
CA ARG A 131 3.91 12.91 27.15
C ARG A 131 4.23 12.18 25.86
N TYR A 132 5.47 12.29 25.44
CA TYR A 132 6.05 11.46 24.38
C TYR A 132 7.52 11.14 24.68
N LEU A 133 8.06 10.14 23.98
CA LEU A 133 9.46 9.77 24.04
C LEU A 133 10.12 10.11 22.71
N CYS A 134 11.36 10.57 22.74
CA CYS A 134 12.21 10.73 21.56
C CYS A 134 13.62 10.18 21.83
N ILE A 135 14.36 9.85 20.78
CA ILE A 135 15.68 9.23 20.85
C ILE A 135 16.71 10.22 20.30
N ASN A 136 17.77 10.48 21.05
CA ASN A 136 18.86 11.32 20.55
C ASN A 136 19.85 10.54 19.66
N ALA A 137 20.82 11.24 19.09
CA ALA A 137 21.84 10.68 18.20
C ALA A 137 22.72 9.59 18.85
N PHE A 138 22.71 9.46 20.18
CA PHE A 138 23.45 8.45 20.93
C PHE A 138 22.60 7.24 21.30
N GLY A 139 21.33 7.19 20.87
CA GLY A 139 20.40 6.13 21.25
C GLY A 139 19.90 6.24 22.69
N ILE A 140 19.88 7.44 23.28
CA ILE A 140 19.31 7.67 24.60
C ILE A 140 17.87 8.15 24.43
N ILE A 141 16.96 7.50 25.14
CA ILE A 141 15.54 7.87 25.16
C ILE A 141 15.33 9.01 26.14
N HIS A 142 14.66 10.05 25.71
CA HIS A 142 14.23 11.18 26.51
C HIS A 142 12.70 11.25 26.53
N GLU A 143 12.13 11.50 27.70
CA GLU A 143 10.71 11.84 27.87
C GLU A 143 10.53 13.35 27.75
N SER A 144 9.53 13.80 27.01
CA SER A 144 9.15 15.18 26.84
C SER A 144 7.63 15.36 26.86
N HIS A 145 7.17 16.61 26.82
CA HIS A 145 5.75 16.97 26.73
C HIS A 145 5.51 17.74 25.44
N ASP A 146 4.50 17.35 24.68
CA ASP A 146 4.18 17.94 23.38
C ASP A 146 3.39 19.24 23.55
N PHE A 147 4.03 20.37 23.33
CA PHE A 147 3.39 21.69 23.27
C PHE A 147 3.30 22.24 21.84
N TYR A 148 3.59 21.38 20.84
CA TYR A 148 3.61 21.74 19.42
C TYR A 148 4.66 22.79 19.07
N ASP A 149 5.71 22.87 19.87
CA ASP A 149 6.85 23.74 19.59
C ASP A 149 7.70 23.20 18.41
N PRO A 150 8.72 23.95 17.93
CA PRO A 150 9.55 23.50 16.82
C PRO A 150 10.26 22.16 17.07
N ILE A 151 10.70 21.88 18.31
CA ILE A 151 11.41 20.64 18.68
C ILE A 151 10.43 19.47 18.65
N ASP A 152 9.24 19.63 19.23
CA ASP A 152 8.18 18.63 19.20
C ASP A 152 7.76 18.31 17.77
N ASN A 153 7.64 19.35 16.92
CA ASN A 153 7.32 19.20 15.51
C ASN A 153 8.41 18.47 14.74
N GLU A 154 9.69 18.71 15.05
CA GLU A 154 10.81 18.00 14.44
C GLU A 154 10.79 16.51 14.83
N CYS A 155 10.64 16.19 16.12
CA CYS A 155 10.51 14.80 16.59
C CYS A 155 9.35 14.08 15.92
N TYR A 156 8.18 14.72 15.85
CA TYR A 156 7.00 14.14 15.21
C TYR A 156 7.19 13.92 13.71
N ASN A 157 7.64 14.92 12.98
CA ASN A 157 7.79 14.88 11.52
C ASN A 157 8.92 13.95 11.06
N SER A 158 9.98 13.80 11.86
CA SER A 158 11.07 12.85 11.58
C SER A 158 10.71 11.40 11.90
N GLY A 159 9.60 11.16 12.57
CA GLY A 159 9.22 9.81 13.03
C GLY A 159 9.91 9.37 14.30
N ASN A 160 10.70 10.24 14.92
CA ASN A 160 11.37 10.03 16.21
C ASN A 160 10.45 10.49 17.37
N TYR A 161 9.23 9.96 17.36
CA TYR A 161 8.17 10.31 18.27
C TYR A 161 7.41 9.05 18.68
N TYR A 162 7.41 8.74 19.97
CA TYR A 162 6.82 7.53 20.52
C TYR A 162 5.89 7.92 21.66
N LEU A 163 4.66 7.39 21.65
CA LEU A 163 3.81 7.51 22.83
C LEU A 163 4.34 6.60 23.95
N PRO A 164 4.00 6.87 25.24
CA PRO A 164 4.45 6.03 26.36
C PRO A 164 4.12 4.54 26.19
N GLU A 165 3.01 4.21 25.58
CA GLU A 165 2.62 2.84 25.23
C GLU A 165 3.48 2.18 24.14
N ASP A 166 4.26 2.97 23.40
CA ASP A 166 5.20 2.50 22.38
C ASP A 166 6.65 2.34 22.92
N GLN A 167 6.86 2.32 24.23
CA GLN A 167 8.19 2.30 24.86
C GLN A 167 9.06 1.15 24.34
N ASP A 168 8.52 -0.07 24.20
CA ASP A 168 9.27 -1.23 23.68
C ASP A 168 9.83 -0.97 22.28
N ARG A 169 9.07 -0.25 21.46
CA ARG A 169 9.52 0.16 20.12
C ARG A 169 10.64 1.20 20.21
N ALA A 170 10.47 2.21 21.06
CA ALA A 170 11.51 3.22 21.29
C ALA A 170 12.82 2.58 21.79
N GLU A 171 12.76 1.61 22.69
CA GLU A 171 13.92 0.89 23.21
C GLU A 171 14.64 0.09 22.12
N LYS A 172 13.89 -0.58 21.25
CA LYS A 172 14.45 -1.31 20.11
C LYS A 172 15.15 -0.36 19.13
N ASP A 173 14.50 0.73 18.75
CA ASP A 173 15.06 1.70 17.81
C ASP A 173 16.28 2.41 18.43
N ALA A 174 16.26 2.74 19.72
CA ALA A 174 17.39 3.27 20.47
C ALA A 174 18.58 2.31 20.49
N ALA A 175 18.34 1.00 20.65
CA ALA A 175 19.38 -0.01 20.60
C ALA A 175 20.05 -0.11 19.22
N GLU A 176 19.30 0.03 18.14
CA GLU A 176 19.87 0.04 16.78
C GLU A 176 20.74 1.30 16.56
N ILE A 177 20.32 2.46 17.02
CA ILE A 177 21.11 3.70 16.96
C ILE A 177 22.42 3.54 17.75
N ARG A 178 22.37 2.99 18.97
CA ARG A 178 23.58 2.72 19.78
C ARG A 178 24.58 1.82 19.05
N LYS A 179 24.11 0.73 18.44
CA LYS A 179 24.98 -0.18 17.65
C LYS A 179 25.68 0.55 16.50
N VAL A 180 24.99 1.46 15.82
CA VAL A 180 25.57 2.27 14.72
C VAL A 180 26.62 3.23 15.29
N TYR A 181 26.32 3.90 16.39
CA TYR A 181 27.23 4.80 17.09
C TYR A 181 28.51 4.08 17.55
N GLU A 182 28.38 2.95 18.25
CA GLU A 182 29.50 2.14 18.73
C GLU A 182 30.41 1.68 17.60
N ARG A 183 29.85 1.20 16.48
CA ARG A 183 30.63 0.82 15.29
C ARG A 183 31.41 1.99 14.71
N ARG A 184 30.81 3.18 14.67
CA ARG A 184 31.40 4.37 14.06
C ARG A 184 32.56 4.92 14.88
N PHE A 185 32.49 4.85 16.21
CA PHE A 185 33.47 5.41 17.12
C PHE A 185 34.38 4.33 17.73
N LYS A 186 34.23 3.05 17.35
CA LYS A 186 35.05 1.92 17.83
C LYS A 186 35.14 1.82 19.34
N ILE A 187 34.02 2.10 20.04
CA ILE A 187 33.90 1.97 21.49
C ILE A 187 33.45 0.56 21.85
#